data_771eed64b2f53a5980f5505e4619bfa4
#
_entry.id   771eed64b2f53a5980f5505e4619bfa4
#
_cell.length_a   1.000
_cell.length_b   1.000
_cell.length_c   1.000
_cell.angle_alpha   90.00
_cell.angle_beta   90.00
_cell.angle_gamma   90.00
#
_symmetry.space_group_name_H-M   'P 1'
#
loop_
_entity.id
_entity.type
_entity.pdbx_description
1 polymer ?
#
loop_
_entity_poly.entity_id
_entity_poly.type
_entity_poly.pdbx_seq_one_letter_code
_entity_poly.pdbx_strand_id
1 'polypeptide(L)'
;IIDSKNVNGNSVASYLKSIKQDADIQVYPLVGPKGSTDMLKIRIPGLHGKTSGGDAPTIGLLGRLGGLGARPERIGYVSDGDGALVAIALAAKLLDMQNKGDFLEGDVFISTHICPDAPTAPHVPVPFMGSPVEMAQVNAEELTPELDAVLSVDTTKGNRVINHNGFAISPTVKEGYILRTSEDLLDLMQITTGKLPKVFPLTQQDITPYGNDLHHLNSILQPATATNAPVVGIAITT
;
A
#
# COMPACT_ATOMS: atom_id res chain seq x y z
N ILE A 1 7.84 -0.77 -15.74
CA ILE A 1 8.58 -1.77 -14.92
C ILE A 1 7.63 -2.84 -14.43
N ILE A 2 6.58 -2.46 -13.72
CA ILE A 2 5.66 -3.42 -13.08
C ILE A 2 4.81 -4.22 -14.07
N ASP A 3 4.71 -3.83 -15.32
CA ASP A 3 4.05 -4.60 -16.37
C ASP A 3 4.96 -5.67 -17.02
N SER A 4 6.23 -5.70 -16.62
CA SER A 4 7.17 -6.69 -17.15
C SER A 4 6.91 -8.06 -16.56
N LYS A 5 6.94 -9.08 -17.45
CA LYS A 5 6.88 -10.49 -17.03
C LYS A 5 8.04 -10.93 -16.12
N ASN A 6 9.12 -10.17 -16.10
CA ASN A 6 10.34 -10.43 -15.32
C ASN A 6 10.48 -9.50 -14.11
N VAL A 7 9.42 -8.79 -13.73
CA VAL A 7 9.46 -7.89 -12.56
C VAL A 7 9.77 -8.67 -11.29
N ASN A 8 10.58 -8.07 -10.44
CA ASN A 8 10.91 -8.54 -9.11
C ASN A 8 11.30 -7.34 -8.24
N GLY A 9 11.46 -7.55 -6.94
CA GLY A 9 11.84 -6.48 -6.01
C GLY A 9 13.13 -5.78 -6.38
N ASN A 10 14.14 -6.52 -6.85
CA ASN A 10 15.43 -5.95 -7.24
C ASN A 10 15.33 -5.08 -8.50
N SER A 11 14.48 -5.42 -9.46
CA SER A 11 14.26 -4.59 -10.65
C SER A 11 13.62 -3.25 -10.29
N VAL A 12 12.70 -3.24 -9.32
CA VAL A 12 12.08 -2.02 -8.79
C VAL A 12 13.11 -1.20 -8.01
N ALA A 13 13.88 -1.83 -7.12
CA ALA A 13 14.94 -1.16 -6.37
C ALA A 13 15.99 -0.52 -7.30
N SER A 14 16.39 -1.23 -8.35
CA SER A 14 17.33 -0.69 -9.36
C SER A 14 16.77 0.54 -10.07
N TYR A 15 15.49 0.54 -10.39
CA TYR A 15 14.82 1.72 -10.95
C TYR A 15 14.85 2.90 -9.98
N LEU A 16 14.48 2.71 -8.74
CA LEU A 16 14.48 3.78 -7.74
C LEU A 16 15.90 4.30 -7.47
N LYS A 17 16.89 3.41 -7.40
CA LYS A 17 18.31 3.79 -7.29
C LYS A 17 18.86 4.50 -8.52
N SER A 18 18.25 4.34 -9.69
CA SER A 18 18.61 5.17 -10.85
C SER A 18 18.14 6.61 -10.71
N ILE A 19 17.15 6.89 -9.87
CA ILE A 19 16.72 8.25 -9.53
C ILE A 19 17.62 8.83 -8.45
N LYS A 20 17.85 8.08 -7.34
CA LYS A 20 18.74 8.49 -6.25
C LYS A 20 19.58 7.29 -5.82
N GLN A 21 20.89 7.34 -6.12
CA GLN A 21 21.79 6.19 -5.98
C GLN A 21 21.95 5.71 -4.55
N ASP A 22 21.92 6.61 -3.59
CA ASP A 22 22.06 6.37 -2.15
C ASP A 22 20.70 6.15 -1.43
N ALA A 23 19.62 5.92 -2.18
CA ALA A 23 18.30 5.65 -1.60
C ALA A 23 18.34 4.42 -0.66
N ASP A 24 17.77 4.56 0.54
CA ASP A 24 17.62 3.47 1.51
C ASP A 24 16.46 2.56 1.09
N ILE A 25 16.82 1.47 0.42
CA ILE A 25 15.89 0.50 -0.13
C ILE A 25 16.33 -0.90 0.28
N GLN A 26 15.43 -1.61 0.94
CA GLN A 26 15.62 -3.00 1.32
C GLN A 26 14.70 -3.89 0.47
N VAL A 27 15.25 -4.97 -0.06
CA VAL A 27 14.52 -6.01 -0.80
C VAL A 27 14.90 -7.36 -0.24
N TYR A 28 13.90 -8.15 0.11
CA TYR A 28 14.11 -9.52 0.57
C TYR A 28 12.88 -10.38 0.31
N PRO A 29 13.05 -11.70 0.10
CA PRO A 29 11.94 -12.60 -0.08
C PRO A 29 11.20 -12.84 1.24
N LEU A 30 9.88 -12.77 1.20
CA LEU A 30 8.99 -13.28 2.24
C LEU A 30 8.38 -14.58 1.73
N VAL A 31 8.60 -15.64 2.47
CA VAL A 31 8.18 -17.00 2.09
C VAL A 31 6.96 -17.41 2.90
N GLY A 32 5.94 -17.86 2.22
CA GLY A 32 4.71 -18.37 2.82
C GLY A 32 4.34 -19.75 2.32
N PRO A 33 3.20 -20.28 2.77
CA PRO A 33 2.79 -21.65 2.46
C PRO A 33 2.44 -21.89 0.97
N LYS A 34 2.17 -20.83 0.22
CA LYS A 34 1.74 -20.90 -1.18
C LYS A 34 2.74 -20.29 -2.16
N GLY A 35 3.95 -19.98 -1.70
CA GLY A 35 5.00 -19.37 -2.52
C GLY A 35 5.74 -18.27 -1.80
N SER A 36 6.29 -17.32 -2.56
CA SER A 36 7.04 -16.19 -2.03
C SER A 36 6.69 -14.90 -2.75
N THR A 37 7.00 -13.79 -2.09
CA THR A 37 6.92 -12.44 -2.65
C THR A 37 8.14 -11.65 -2.24
N ASP A 38 8.56 -10.68 -3.05
CA ASP A 38 9.66 -9.78 -2.69
C ASP A 38 9.12 -8.60 -1.90
N MET A 39 9.42 -8.52 -0.61
CA MET A 39 9.16 -7.31 0.18
C MET A 39 10.08 -6.20 -0.26
N LEU A 40 9.52 -5.01 -0.36
CA LEU A 40 10.22 -3.78 -0.72
C LEU A 40 9.93 -2.72 0.34
N LYS A 41 10.96 -2.32 1.08
CA LYS A 41 10.89 -1.26 2.09
C LYS A 41 11.78 -0.10 1.65
N ILE A 42 11.23 1.10 1.67
CA ILE A 42 11.90 2.32 1.24
C ILE A 42 11.76 3.34 2.36
N ARG A 43 12.88 3.88 2.79
CA ARG A 43 12.92 4.93 3.80
C ARG A 43 13.33 6.25 3.15
N ILE A 44 12.51 7.27 3.32
CA ILE A 44 12.76 8.63 2.83
C ILE A 44 13.00 9.52 4.05
N PRO A 45 14.25 9.85 4.38
CA PRO A 45 14.55 10.70 5.52
C PRO A 45 14.00 12.12 5.34
N GLY A 46 13.41 12.67 6.41
CA GLY A 46 13.04 14.08 6.51
C GLY A 46 14.18 14.92 7.12
N LEU A 47 14.05 16.25 7.04
CA LEU A 47 15.02 17.17 7.62
C LEU A 47 15.17 17.01 9.13
N HIS A 48 14.04 16.84 9.81
CA HIS A 48 13.96 16.70 11.26
C HIS A 48 13.32 15.36 11.67
N GLY A 49 13.32 14.36 10.74
CA GLY A 49 12.80 13.03 10.98
C GLY A 49 13.64 12.23 11.97
N LYS A 50 13.07 11.17 12.50
CA LYS A 50 13.74 10.24 13.44
C LYS A 50 15.02 9.65 12.84
N THR A 51 15.02 9.38 11.52
CA THR A 51 16.21 8.89 10.79
C THR A 51 17.36 9.90 10.81
N SER A 52 17.05 11.20 10.84
CA SER A 52 18.03 12.29 10.91
C SER A 52 18.35 12.70 12.35
N GLY A 53 17.85 11.99 13.37
CA GLY A 53 18.06 12.28 14.78
C GLY A 53 17.13 13.36 15.34
N GLY A 54 16.09 13.74 14.60
CA GLY A 54 15.03 14.65 15.03
C GLY A 54 13.83 13.91 15.66
N ASP A 55 12.74 14.64 15.84
CA ASP A 55 11.51 14.16 16.47
C ASP A 55 10.25 14.35 15.59
N ALA A 56 10.42 14.84 14.37
CA ALA A 56 9.32 14.96 13.43
C ALA A 56 8.72 13.57 13.08
N PRO A 57 7.38 13.50 12.92
CA PRO A 57 6.69 12.22 12.79
C PRO A 57 7.09 11.43 11.54
N THR A 58 6.95 10.10 11.63
CA THR A 58 7.13 9.17 10.52
C THR A 58 5.77 8.72 10.00
N ILE A 59 5.50 8.96 8.71
CA ILE A 59 4.29 8.48 8.04
C ILE A 59 4.61 7.22 7.27
N GLY A 60 3.86 6.13 7.54
CA GLY A 60 3.89 4.91 6.75
C GLY A 60 2.92 4.99 5.57
N LEU A 61 3.39 4.63 4.36
CA LEU A 61 2.53 4.34 3.22
C LEU A 61 2.70 2.89 2.82
N LEU A 62 1.62 2.14 2.91
CA LEU A 62 1.57 0.72 2.58
C LEU A 62 0.84 0.53 1.25
N GLY A 63 1.54 0.04 0.24
CA GLY A 63 0.94 -0.37 -1.02
C GLY A 63 0.50 -1.83 -0.91
N ARG A 64 -0.79 -2.06 -0.69
CA ARG A 64 -1.33 -3.38 -0.42
C ARG A 64 -1.53 -4.18 -1.69
N LEU A 65 -1.50 -5.51 -1.55
CA LEU A 65 -1.71 -6.49 -2.61
C LEU A 65 -0.84 -6.22 -3.84
N GLY A 66 0.47 -6.25 -3.66
CA GLY A 66 1.47 -6.08 -4.71
C GLY A 66 1.54 -7.22 -5.74
N GLY A 67 0.45 -7.92 -5.99
CA GLY A 67 0.35 -8.94 -7.03
C GLY A 67 0.40 -8.30 -8.41
N LEU A 68 1.47 -8.55 -9.14
CA LEU A 68 1.70 -8.02 -10.48
C LEU A 68 1.47 -9.04 -11.58
N GLY A 69 1.09 -10.25 -11.22
CA GLY A 69 0.76 -11.32 -12.16
C GLY A 69 0.13 -12.49 -11.42
N ALA A 70 -0.72 -13.22 -12.09
CA ALA A 70 -1.41 -14.41 -11.60
C ALA A 70 -1.16 -15.55 -12.59
N ARG A 71 0.04 -16.08 -12.59
CA ARG A 71 0.49 -17.09 -13.55
C ARG A 71 -0.12 -18.47 -13.24
N PRO A 72 -0.38 -19.26 -14.27
CA PRO A 72 -0.13 -18.98 -15.70
C PRO A 72 -1.23 -18.13 -16.38
N GLU A 73 -2.34 -17.80 -15.70
CA GLU A 73 -3.53 -17.18 -16.31
C GLU A 73 -3.29 -15.74 -16.75
N ARG A 74 -2.45 -15.02 -16.01
CA ARG A 74 -2.10 -13.63 -16.31
C ARG A 74 -0.61 -13.37 -16.16
N ILE A 75 -0.05 -12.64 -17.11
CA ILE A 75 1.34 -12.16 -17.09
C ILE A 75 1.29 -10.63 -17.18
N GLY A 76 2.09 -9.95 -16.37
CA GLY A 76 2.12 -8.50 -16.31
C GLY A 76 1.16 -7.93 -15.30
N TYR A 77 0.92 -6.62 -15.38
CA TYR A 77 0.11 -5.89 -14.42
C TYR A 77 -1.35 -6.35 -14.41
N VAL A 78 -1.88 -6.57 -13.22
CA VAL A 78 -3.29 -6.88 -12.96
C VAL A 78 -3.88 -5.86 -11.98
N SER A 79 -5.21 -5.79 -11.91
CA SER A 79 -5.93 -4.74 -11.17
C SER A 79 -5.53 -4.57 -9.70
N ASP A 80 -5.09 -5.64 -9.05
CA ASP A 80 -4.71 -5.59 -7.64
C ASP A 80 -3.28 -5.06 -7.41
N GLY A 81 -2.60 -4.64 -8.47
CA GLY A 81 -1.27 -4.02 -8.40
C GLY A 81 -1.26 -2.51 -8.11
N ASP A 82 -2.41 -1.85 -7.98
CA ASP A 82 -2.48 -0.39 -7.82
C ASP A 82 -1.79 0.10 -6.55
N GLY A 83 -1.88 -0.66 -5.44
CA GLY A 83 -1.16 -0.33 -4.21
C GLY A 83 0.35 -0.28 -4.42
N ALA A 84 0.92 -1.27 -5.10
CA ALA A 84 2.35 -1.28 -5.44
C ALA A 84 2.71 -0.14 -6.40
N LEU A 85 1.84 0.16 -7.38
CA LEU A 85 2.04 1.28 -8.30
C LEU A 85 2.15 2.61 -7.55
N VAL A 86 1.22 2.88 -6.63
CA VAL A 86 1.22 4.12 -5.83
C VAL A 86 2.46 4.19 -4.94
N ALA A 87 2.82 3.10 -4.26
CA ALA A 87 4.01 3.06 -3.41
C ALA A 87 5.29 3.37 -4.20
N ILE A 88 5.48 2.75 -5.35
CA ILE A 88 6.65 2.97 -6.21
C ILE A 88 6.65 4.38 -6.80
N ALA A 89 5.50 4.88 -7.27
CA ALA A 89 5.39 6.21 -7.84
C ALA A 89 5.67 7.30 -6.79
N LEU A 90 5.16 7.14 -5.56
CA LEU A 90 5.46 8.05 -4.45
C LEU A 90 6.93 8.02 -4.08
N ALA A 91 7.54 6.82 -3.95
CA ALA A 91 8.96 6.70 -3.69
C ALA A 91 9.80 7.42 -4.75
N ALA A 92 9.51 7.18 -6.03
CA ALA A 92 10.19 7.85 -7.14
C ALA A 92 10.06 9.37 -7.05
N LYS A 93 8.86 9.88 -6.74
CA LYS A 93 8.60 11.32 -6.59
C LYS A 93 9.40 11.91 -5.43
N LEU A 94 9.38 11.29 -4.25
CA LEU A 94 10.07 11.81 -3.08
C LEU A 94 11.60 11.77 -3.23
N LEU A 95 12.14 10.73 -3.86
CA LEU A 95 13.56 10.64 -4.19
C LEU A 95 13.99 11.72 -5.19
N ASP A 96 13.18 12.00 -6.20
CA ASP A 96 13.42 13.09 -7.16
C ASP A 96 13.36 14.48 -6.49
N MET A 97 12.43 14.68 -5.55
CA MET A 97 12.34 15.90 -4.74
C MET A 97 13.63 16.11 -3.94
N GLN A 98 14.11 15.08 -3.25
CA GLN A 98 15.37 15.15 -2.49
C GLN A 98 16.57 15.50 -3.38
N ASN A 99 16.66 14.95 -4.60
CA ASN A 99 17.71 15.32 -5.55
C ASN A 99 17.67 16.82 -5.95
N LYS A 100 16.50 17.42 -5.85
CA LYS A 100 16.28 18.85 -6.14
C LYS A 100 16.41 19.75 -4.90
N GLY A 101 16.77 19.17 -3.75
CA GLY A 101 16.90 19.88 -2.49
C GLY A 101 15.58 20.17 -1.78
N ASP A 102 14.50 19.51 -2.18
CA ASP A 102 13.18 19.62 -1.59
C ASP A 102 12.94 18.42 -0.66
N PHE A 103 12.91 18.67 0.63
CA PHE A 103 12.80 17.65 1.67
C PHE A 103 11.54 17.86 2.50
N LEU A 104 10.95 16.77 2.97
CA LEU A 104 9.90 16.80 3.96
C LEU A 104 10.47 17.04 5.36
N GLU A 105 9.64 17.49 6.29
CA GLU A 105 10.05 17.67 7.69
C GLU A 105 10.29 16.33 8.39
N GLY A 106 9.31 15.43 8.32
CA GLY A 106 9.36 14.10 8.92
C GLY A 106 9.74 13.01 7.91
N ASP A 107 9.94 11.80 8.42
CA ASP A 107 10.28 10.65 7.61
C ASP A 107 9.05 10.08 6.90
N VAL A 108 9.28 9.48 5.72
CA VAL A 108 8.27 8.63 5.06
C VAL A 108 8.83 7.21 4.94
N PHE A 109 8.09 6.27 5.49
CA PHE A 109 8.32 4.85 5.30
C PHE A 109 7.35 4.31 4.25
N ILE A 110 7.85 3.71 3.19
CA ILE A 110 7.03 3.15 2.11
C ILE A 110 7.29 1.66 2.06
N SER A 111 6.23 0.87 2.09
CA SER A 111 6.32 -0.57 1.93
C SER A 111 5.32 -1.07 0.89
N THR A 112 5.75 -2.06 0.14
CA THR A 112 4.92 -2.87 -0.75
C THR A 112 5.60 -4.21 -0.97
N HIS A 113 4.95 -5.10 -1.71
CA HIS A 113 5.60 -6.33 -2.15
C HIS A 113 5.36 -6.59 -3.63
N ILE A 114 6.30 -7.24 -4.27
CA ILE A 114 6.29 -7.55 -5.70
C ILE A 114 6.11 -9.05 -5.86
N CYS A 115 4.95 -9.45 -6.39
CA CYS A 115 4.57 -10.84 -6.56
C CYS A 115 4.11 -11.08 -8.00
N PRO A 116 5.04 -11.44 -8.92
CA PRO A 116 4.67 -11.71 -10.32
C PRO A 116 4.00 -13.08 -10.54
N ASP A 117 4.04 -13.96 -9.54
CA ASP A 117 3.55 -15.34 -9.59
C ASP A 117 2.54 -15.60 -8.45
N ALA A 118 1.55 -14.70 -8.30
CA ALA A 118 0.51 -14.87 -7.30
C ALA A 118 -0.28 -16.18 -7.54
N PRO A 119 -0.58 -16.95 -6.51
CA PRO A 119 -1.39 -18.15 -6.64
C PRO A 119 -2.82 -17.80 -7.05
N THR A 120 -3.42 -18.62 -7.90
CA THR A 120 -4.78 -18.45 -8.37
C THR A 120 -5.72 -19.54 -7.83
N ALA A 121 -6.99 -19.18 -7.67
CA ALA A 121 -8.06 -20.11 -7.37
C ALA A 121 -9.19 -19.96 -8.39
N PRO A 122 -9.89 -21.05 -8.74
CA PRO A 122 -11.02 -20.95 -9.66
C PRO A 122 -12.07 -19.95 -9.20
N HIS A 123 -12.45 -19.06 -10.09
CA HIS A 123 -13.46 -18.03 -9.85
C HIS A 123 -14.04 -17.56 -11.19
N VAL A 124 -15.29 -17.11 -11.21
CA VAL A 124 -15.99 -16.59 -12.38
C VAL A 124 -16.20 -15.09 -12.20
N PRO A 125 -15.93 -14.24 -13.21
CA PRO A 125 -15.56 -14.53 -14.61
C PRO A 125 -14.07 -14.79 -14.86
N VAL A 126 -13.20 -14.53 -13.89
CA VAL A 126 -11.74 -14.73 -13.99
C VAL A 126 -11.20 -15.40 -12.74
N PRO A 127 -10.08 -16.14 -12.82
CA PRO A 127 -9.46 -16.72 -11.64
C PRO A 127 -9.19 -15.66 -10.56
N PHE A 128 -9.45 -16.03 -9.31
CA PHE A 128 -9.14 -15.18 -8.16
C PHE A 128 -7.65 -15.24 -7.86
N MET A 129 -7.03 -14.08 -7.71
CA MET A 129 -5.62 -13.96 -7.33
C MET A 129 -5.51 -13.90 -5.80
N GLY A 130 -4.76 -14.85 -5.23
CA GLY A 130 -4.47 -14.89 -3.80
C GLY A 130 -3.10 -14.33 -3.46
N SER A 131 -2.79 -14.30 -2.17
CA SER A 131 -1.44 -13.99 -1.70
C SER A 131 -0.64 -15.28 -1.47
N PRO A 132 0.66 -15.33 -1.81
CA PRO A 132 1.53 -16.46 -1.47
C PRO A 132 1.85 -16.53 0.03
N VAL A 133 1.70 -15.40 0.74
CA VAL A 133 2.04 -15.23 2.15
C VAL A 133 0.81 -14.80 2.95
N GLU A 134 0.79 -15.11 4.23
CA GLU A 134 -0.29 -14.70 5.12
C GLU A 134 -0.18 -13.19 5.42
N MET A 135 -1.34 -12.52 5.51
CA MET A 135 -1.38 -11.08 5.77
C MET A 135 -0.75 -10.70 7.12
N ALA A 136 -0.82 -11.57 8.11
CA ALA A 136 -0.15 -11.36 9.38
C ALA A 136 1.39 -11.25 9.22
N GLN A 137 1.99 -12.04 8.32
CA GLN A 137 3.42 -11.96 8.01
C GLN A 137 3.74 -10.62 7.34
N VAL A 138 2.93 -10.20 6.38
CA VAL A 138 3.10 -8.90 5.70
C VAL A 138 2.99 -7.75 6.70
N ASN A 139 1.95 -7.76 7.54
CA ASN A 139 1.75 -6.73 8.56
C ASN A 139 2.93 -6.65 9.54
N ALA A 140 3.47 -7.79 9.98
CA ALA A 140 4.63 -7.82 10.87
C ALA A 140 5.88 -7.18 10.26
N GLU A 141 6.00 -7.24 8.94
CA GLU A 141 7.10 -6.61 8.23
C GLU A 141 6.89 -5.11 8.00
N GLU A 142 5.66 -4.69 7.74
CA GLU A 142 5.34 -3.32 7.32
C GLU A 142 5.09 -2.37 8.49
N LEU A 143 4.52 -2.87 9.59
CA LEU A 143 4.06 -2.05 10.71
C LEU A 143 5.11 -1.99 11.82
N THR A 144 6.06 -1.10 11.65
CA THR A 144 7.12 -0.88 12.63
C THR A 144 6.68 0.12 13.72
N PRO A 145 7.21 0.01 14.96
CA PRO A 145 6.82 0.89 16.07
C PRO A 145 7.13 2.38 15.86
N GLU A 146 7.97 2.70 14.90
CA GLU A 146 8.36 4.07 14.57
C GLU A 146 7.29 4.88 13.82
N LEU A 147 6.26 4.19 13.27
CA LEU A 147 5.22 4.83 12.48
C LEU A 147 4.24 5.59 13.40
N ASP A 148 4.08 6.88 13.15
CA ASP A 148 3.14 7.74 13.89
C ASP A 148 1.75 7.76 13.24
N ALA A 149 1.66 7.49 11.93
CA ALA A 149 0.42 7.32 11.18
C ALA A 149 0.65 6.43 9.97
N VAL A 150 -0.41 5.78 9.49
CA VAL A 150 -0.34 4.86 8.36
C VAL A 150 -1.41 5.18 7.32
N LEU A 151 -1.00 5.29 6.07
CA LEU A 151 -1.85 5.32 4.88
C LEU A 151 -1.76 3.96 4.20
N SER A 152 -2.87 3.25 4.10
CA SER A 152 -2.94 1.94 3.45
C SER A 152 -3.66 2.07 2.12
N VAL A 153 -2.95 1.83 1.03
CA VAL A 153 -3.46 1.97 -0.34
C VAL A 153 -3.75 0.61 -0.94
N ASP A 154 -4.95 0.45 -1.45
CA ASP A 154 -5.38 -0.80 -2.07
C ASP A 154 -6.39 -0.54 -3.20
N THR A 155 -6.54 -1.51 -4.09
CA THR A 155 -7.58 -1.52 -5.11
C THR A 155 -8.90 -1.98 -4.52
N THR A 156 -10.00 -1.36 -4.93
CA THR A 156 -11.33 -1.88 -4.63
C THR A 156 -12.20 -1.88 -5.88
N LYS A 157 -13.01 -2.92 -6.04
CA LYS A 157 -13.97 -2.97 -7.14
C LYS A 157 -15.18 -2.10 -6.82
N GLY A 158 -15.64 -1.39 -7.84
CA GLY A 158 -16.91 -0.65 -7.74
C GLY A 158 -18.05 -1.57 -7.32
N ASN A 159 -18.88 -1.08 -6.40
CA ASN A 159 -20.07 -1.78 -5.90
C ASN A 159 -21.16 -0.78 -5.54
N ARG A 160 -22.27 -1.23 -4.91
CA ARG A 160 -23.36 -0.32 -4.54
C ARG A 160 -23.01 0.72 -3.48
N VAL A 161 -21.92 0.51 -2.75
CA VAL A 161 -21.44 1.41 -1.68
C VAL A 161 -20.34 2.32 -2.24
N ILE A 162 -19.39 1.76 -2.97
CA ILE A 162 -18.29 2.47 -3.61
C ILE A 162 -18.52 2.43 -5.12
N ASN A 163 -19.09 3.49 -5.68
CA ASN A 163 -19.56 3.54 -7.07
C ASN A 163 -19.08 4.76 -7.84
N HIS A 164 -17.83 5.15 -7.63
CA HIS A 164 -17.20 6.27 -8.33
C HIS A 164 -15.82 5.85 -8.86
N ASN A 165 -15.36 6.53 -9.89
CA ASN A 165 -14.01 6.38 -10.42
C ASN A 165 -13.04 7.28 -9.67
N GLY A 166 -11.84 6.78 -9.42
CA GLY A 166 -10.76 7.50 -8.75
C GLY A 166 -10.40 6.89 -7.40
N PHE A 167 -10.22 7.72 -6.40
CA PHE A 167 -9.89 7.24 -5.07
C PHE A 167 -10.78 7.85 -3.99
N ALA A 168 -10.90 7.14 -2.89
CA ALA A 168 -11.62 7.57 -1.70
C ALA A 168 -10.80 7.25 -0.46
N ILE A 169 -11.04 7.94 0.65
CA ILE A 169 -10.43 7.64 1.93
C ILE A 169 -11.45 7.07 2.92
N SER A 170 -10.97 6.30 3.88
CA SER A 170 -11.78 5.81 4.99
C SER A 170 -11.85 6.85 6.12
N PRO A 171 -12.79 6.70 7.07
CA PRO A 171 -12.57 7.18 8.42
C PRO A 171 -11.25 6.66 9.00
N THR A 172 -10.69 7.38 9.96
CA THR A 172 -9.48 6.92 10.66
C THR A 172 -9.81 5.78 11.60
N VAL A 173 -9.00 4.73 11.60
CA VAL A 173 -9.11 3.60 12.53
C VAL A 173 -7.91 3.61 13.46
N LYS A 174 -8.13 3.47 14.76
CA LYS A 174 -7.09 3.36 15.77
C LYS A 174 -7.51 2.43 16.91
N GLU A 175 -6.70 1.43 17.21
CA GLU A 175 -6.92 0.52 18.35
C GLU A 175 -8.34 -0.07 18.41
N GLY A 176 -8.92 -0.41 17.26
CA GLY A 176 -10.29 -0.94 17.15
C GLY A 176 -11.40 0.11 17.16
N TYR A 177 -11.07 1.38 17.35
CA TYR A 177 -12.04 2.48 17.29
C TYR A 177 -12.09 3.09 15.89
N ILE A 178 -13.30 3.45 15.47
CA ILE A 178 -13.53 4.27 14.28
C ILE A 178 -13.61 5.72 14.72
N LEU A 179 -12.61 6.50 14.34
CA LEU A 179 -12.57 7.91 14.58
C LEU A 179 -13.19 8.65 13.39
N ARG A 180 -13.38 9.95 13.50
CA ARG A 180 -13.88 10.71 12.37
C ARG A 180 -12.85 10.74 11.22
N THR A 181 -13.34 10.97 10.01
CA THR A 181 -12.49 11.21 8.83
C THR A 181 -11.64 12.46 9.07
N SER A 182 -10.38 12.41 8.68
CA SER A 182 -9.45 13.54 8.80
C SER A 182 -9.86 14.68 7.86
N GLU A 183 -10.18 15.83 8.42
CA GLU A 183 -10.52 17.04 7.64
C GLU A 183 -9.34 17.50 6.78
N ASP A 184 -8.11 17.45 7.33
CA ASP A 184 -6.90 17.82 6.57
C ASP A 184 -6.73 16.96 5.32
N LEU A 185 -7.00 15.65 5.41
CA LEU A 185 -6.95 14.77 4.24
C LEU A 185 -8.09 15.08 3.25
N LEU A 186 -9.27 15.45 3.73
CA LEU A 186 -10.38 15.87 2.86
C LEU A 186 -10.01 17.16 2.11
N ASP A 187 -9.43 18.13 2.79
CA ASP A 187 -8.97 19.38 2.19
C ASP A 187 -7.87 19.12 1.15
N LEU A 188 -6.88 18.27 1.47
CA LEU A 188 -5.85 17.86 0.52
C LEU A 188 -6.42 17.17 -0.71
N MET A 189 -7.41 16.29 -0.55
CA MET A 189 -8.09 15.67 -1.68
C MET A 189 -8.80 16.72 -2.55
N GLN A 190 -9.49 17.68 -1.96
CA GLN A 190 -10.18 18.72 -2.70
C GLN A 190 -9.20 19.63 -3.44
N ILE A 191 -8.13 20.05 -2.80
CA ILE A 191 -7.08 20.90 -3.39
C ILE A 191 -6.42 20.20 -4.57
N THR A 192 -6.04 18.93 -4.40
CA THR A 192 -5.29 18.17 -5.41
C THR A 192 -6.15 17.72 -6.60
N THR A 193 -7.43 17.45 -6.37
CA THR A 193 -8.32 16.92 -7.41
C THR A 193 -9.23 17.99 -8.04
N GLY A 194 -9.43 19.12 -7.37
CA GLY A 194 -10.42 20.13 -7.75
C GLY A 194 -11.88 19.65 -7.61
N LYS A 195 -12.12 18.54 -6.89
CA LYS A 195 -13.44 17.91 -6.72
C LYS A 195 -13.72 17.69 -5.23
N LEU A 196 -14.99 17.58 -4.87
CA LEU A 196 -15.37 17.19 -3.51
C LEU A 196 -14.77 15.83 -3.18
N PRO A 197 -14.18 15.68 -1.97
CA PRO A 197 -13.56 14.45 -1.56
C PRO A 197 -14.55 13.29 -1.47
N LYS A 198 -14.09 12.09 -1.67
CA LYS A 198 -14.87 10.86 -1.55
C LYS A 198 -14.43 10.12 -0.30
N VAL A 199 -15.41 9.71 0.48
CA VAL A 199 -15.20 8.89 1.69
C VAL A 199 -15.96 7.59 1.50
N PHE A 200 -15.30 6.46 1.79
CA PHE A 200 -15.98 5.18 1.81
C PHE A 200 -16.25 4.74 3.25
N PRO A 201 -17.41 4.15 3.52
CA PRO A 201 -17.73 3.67 4.85
C PRO A 201 -16.92 2.40 5.18
N LEU A 202 -16.73 2.15 6.46
CA LEU A 202 -16.22 0.86 6.92
C LEU A 202 -17.31 -0.18 6.78
N THR A 203 -17.11 -1.12 5.85
CA THR A 203 -18.09 -2.13 5.47
C THR A 203 -17.38 -3.41 5.03
N GLN A 204 -18.11 -4.51 5.02
CA GLN A 204 -17.64 -5.80 4.54
C GLN A 204 -17.83 -6.00 3.02
N GLN A 205 -18.43 -5.07 2.31
CA GLN A 205 -18.90 -5.32 0.94
C GLN A 205 -17.81 -5.45 -0.11
N ASP A 206 -16.65 -4.89 0.14
CA ASP A 206 -15.47 -5.01 -0.72
C ASP A 206 -14.48 -6.07 -0.22
N ILE A 207 -14.85 -6.80 0.82
CA ILE A 207 -13.98 -7.82 1.40
C ILE A 207 -14.15 -9.14 0.67
N THR A 208 -13.03 -9.67 0.23
CA THR A 208 -12.95 -11.05 -0.21
C THR A 208 -12.94 -11.97 1.01
N PRO A 209 -13.84 -12.96 1.10
CA PRO A 209 -13.82 -13.94 2.17
C PRO A 209 -12.51 -14.72 2.16
N TYR A 210 -11.84 -14.83 3.30
CA TYR A 210 -10.56 -15.53 3.41
C TYR A 210 -10.72 -17.04 3.63
N GLY A 211 -11.93 -17.59 3.47
CA GLY A 211 -12.21 -19.02 3.58
C GLY A 211 -12.23 -19.58 5.01
N ASN A 212 -12.23 -18.70 6.01
CA ASN A 212 -12.28 -19.05 7.44
C ASN A 212 -13.51 -18.47 8.13
N ASP A 213 -14.51 -18.06 7.37
CA ASP A 213 -15.75 -17.41 7.82
C ASP A 213 -15.53 -16.09 8.61
N LEU A 214 -14.31 -15.58 8.64
CA LEU A 214 -14.00 -14.27 9.21
C LEU A 214 -14.00 -13.22 8.11
N HIS A 215 -14.77 -12.19 8.31
CA HIS A 215 -14.77 -10.99 7.50
C HIS A 215 -14.02 -9.91 8.27
N HIS A 216 -12.83 -9.57 7.80
CA HIS A 216 -12.09 -8.44 8.35
C HIS A 216 -12.78 -7.13 8.03
N LEU A 217 -12.55 -6.11 8.86
CA LEU A 217 -12.68 -4.74 8.41
C LEU A 217 -11.94 -4.64 7.09
N ASN A 218 -12.60 -4.22 6.06
CA ASN A 218 -12.11 -3.95 4.73
C ASN A 218 -10.60 -4.24 4.56
N SER A 219 -10.19 -5.02 3.59
CA SER A 219 -8.78 -5.46 3.39
C SER A 219 -7.78 -4.29 3.45
N ILE A 220 -8.21 -3.10 2.99
CA ILE A 220 -7.43 -1.87 3.03
C ILE A 220 -7.08 -1.46 4.47
N LEU A 221 -7.97 -1.71 5.44
CA LEU A 221 -7.80 -1.33 6.84
C LEU A 221 -7.27 -2.47 7.73
N GLN A 222 -6.95 -3.61 7.15
CA GLN A 222 -6.36 -4.70 7.90
C GLN A 222 -5.08 -4.32 8.67
N PRO A 223 -4.22 -3.40 8.19
CA PRO A 223 -3.09 -2.92 8.97
C PRO A 223 -3.46 -2.39 10.36
N ALA A 224 -4.66 -1.83 10.53
CA ALA A 224 -5.13 -1.34 11.84
C ALA A 224 -5.28 -2.43 12.90
N THR A 225 -5.24 -3.70 12.54
CA THR A 225 -5.27 -4.83 13.48
C THR A 225 -3.89 -5.16 14.07
N ALA A 226 -2.82 -4.55 13.55
CA ALA A 226 -1.44 -4.89 13.88
C ALA A 226 -0.59 -3.67 14.27
N THR A 227 -1.19 -2.52 14.47
CA THR A 227 -0.53 -1.30 14.96
C THR A 227 -1.43 -0.49 15.86
N ASN A 228 -0.82 0.27 16.77
CA ASN A 228 -1.52 1.27 17.59
C ASN A 228 -1.52 2.66 16.93
N ALA A 229 -0.81 2.84 15.83
CA ALA A 229 -0.86 4.07 15.05
C ALA A 229 -2.22 4.24 14.37
N PRO A 230 -2.70 5.48 14.15
CA PRO A 230 -3.89 5.72 13.36
C PRO A 230 -3.66 5.26 11.90
N VAL A 231 -4.67 4.57 11.35
CA VAL A 231 -4.65 4.07 9.97
C VAL A 231 -5.79 4.69 9.18
N VAL A 232 -5.48 5.18 7.99
CA VAL A 232 -6.46 5.61 7.00
C VAL A 232 -6.29 4.76 5.74
N GLY A 233 -7.39 4.18 5.28
CA GLY A 233 -7.42 3.45 4.01
C GLY A 233 -7.61 4.39 2.83
N ILE A 234 -6.90 4.14 1.75
CA ILE A 234 -7.05 4.82 0.46
C ILE A 234 -7.47 3.78 -0.56
N ALA A 235 -8.73 3.79 -0.95
CA ALA A 235 -9.30 2.86 -1.92
C ALA A 235 -9.18 3.44 -3.33
N ILE A 236 -8.48 2.75 -4.21
CA ILE A 236 -8.48 3.06 -5.64
C ILE A 236 -9.60 2.26 -6.28
N THR A 237 -10.58 2.97 -6.84
CA THR A 237 -11.76 2.36 -7.48
C THR A 237 -11.56 2.25 -8.99
N THR A 238 -11.75 1.04 -9.48
CA THR A 238 -11.66 0.70 -10.91
C THR A 238 -12.96 0.11 -11.44
#